data_5640f600cf2862d54f73f6296485188f
#
_entry.id   5640f600cf2862d54f73f6296485188f
#
_cell.length_a   1.000
_cell.length_b   1.000
_cell.length_c   1.000
_cell.angle_alpha   90.00
_cell.angle_beta   90.00
_cell.angle_gamma   90.00
#
_symmetry.space_group_name_H-M   'P 1'
#
loop_
_entity.id
_entity.type
_entity.pdbx_description
1 polymer ?
#
loop_
_entity_poly.entity_id
_entity_poly.type
_entity_poly.pdbx_seq_one_letter_code
_entity_poly.pdbx_strand_id
1 'polypeptide(L)'
;KYKLELLERFKKICQHVAEITNTRLEISDDGLAYEDIRNNQSLESALEKNFTALGEIVKPREKALGIGCTDMGNVTHEIPGLQSYVLVVPETRGHTKEFEDACYSEAGHKTIAVGSKAMAMTAVDVLTNPELLEAIRKDFKEMKEKYE
;
A
#
# COMPACT_ATOMS: atom_id res chain seq x y z
N LYS A 1 4.21 16.87 4.97
CA LYS A 1 3.97 18.24 5.51
C LYS A 1 2.62 18.30 6.23
N TYR A 2 1.50 18.01 5.57
CA TYR A 2 0.16 18.08 6.17
C TYR A 2 -0.04 17.15 7.39
N LYS A 3 0.49 15.92 7.33
CA LYS A 3 0.48 14.95 8.45
C LYS A 3 1.11 15.53 9.72
N LEU A 4 2.27 16.18 9.59
CA LEU A 4 2.98 16.80 10.72
C LEU A 4 2.21 18.00 11.30
N GLU A 5 1.60 18.81 10.45
CA GLU A 5 0.74 19.91 10.88
C GLU A 5 -0.49 19.42 11.67
N LEU A 6 -1.11 18.33 11.19
CA LEU A 6 -2.23 17.69 11.89
C LEU A 6 -1.81 17.12 13.25
N LEU A 7 -0.65 16.46 13.32
CA LEU A 7 -0.14 15.89 14.55
C LEU A 7 0.10 16.99 15.59
N GLU A 8 0.71 18.10 15.21
CA GLU A 8 0.94 19.22 16.13
C GLU A 8 -0.37 19.88 16.60
N ARG A 9 -1.36 19.98 15.71
CA ARG A 9 -2.70 20.46 16.12
C ARG A 9 -3.38 19.49 17.08
N PHE A 10 -3.28 18.20 16.81
CA PHE A 10 -3.83 17.17 17.69
C PHE A 10 -3.20 17.20 19.09
N LYS A 11 -1.87 17.27 19.18
CA LYS A 11 -1.15 17.40 20.45
C LYS A 11 -1.64 18.61 21.27
N LYS A 12 -1.80 19.76 20.60
CA LYS A 12 -2.33 20.97 21.26
C LYS A 12 -3.75 20.78 21.80
N ILE A 13 -4.64 20.12 21.01
CA ILE A 13 -6.00 19.82 21.48
C ILE A 13 -5.95 18.94 22.72
N CYS A 14 -5.16 17.86 22.70
CA CYS A 14 -5.02 16.95 23.85
C CYS A 14 -4.51 17.68 25.09
N GLN A 15 -3.54 18.58 24.93
CA GLN A 15 -3.01 19.38 26.04
C GLN A 15 -4.06 20.28 26.67
N HIS A 16 -4.83 21.01 25.86
CA HIS A 16 -5.89 21.87 26.38
C HIS A 16 -7.02 21.07 27.06
N VAL A 17 -7.36 19.91 26.52
CA VAL A 17 -8.34 19.02 27.16
C VAL A 17 -7.83 18.55 28.51
N ALA A 18 -6.58 18.15 28.61
CA ALA A 18 -5.98 17.75 29.89
C ALA A 18 -5.99 18.89 30.93
N GLU A 19 -5.69 20.12 30.52
CA GLU A 19 -5.76 21.31 31.38
C GLU A 19 -7.18 21.58 31.88
N ILE A 20 -8.18 21.56 30.97
CA ILE A 20 -9.60 21.81 31.33
C ILE A 20 -10.13 20.73 32.29
N THR A 21 -9.73 19.48 32.08
CA THR A 21 -10.20 18.33 32.87
C THR A 21 -9.37 18.05 34.10
N ASN A 22 -8.30 18.82 34.33
CA ASN A 22 -7.33 18.64 35.41
C ASN A 22 -6.76 17.20 35.43
N THR A 23 -6.47 16.66 34.23
CA THR A 23 -5.86 15.34 34.03
C THR A 23 -4.41 15.48 33.59
N ARG A 24 -3.62 14.42 33.74
CA ARG A 24 -2.25 14.35 33.22
C ARG A 24 -2.25 13.80 31.81
N LEU A 25 -1.66 14.53 30.87
CA LEU A 25 -1.40 14.04 29.53
C LEU A 25 0.01 13.44 29.46
N GLU A 26 0.09 12.25 28.88
CA GLU A 26 1.34 11.62 28.47
C GLU A 26 1.21 11.22 27.00
N ILE A 27 2.17 11.63 26.18
CA ILE A 27 2.22 11.29 24.76
C ILE A 27 3.50 10.48 24.54
N SER A 28 3.35 9.22 24.15
CA SER A 28 4.45 8.36 23.71
C SER A 28 4.44 8.19 22.19
N ASP A 29 5.61 8.06 21.60
CA ASP A 29 5.78 7.71 20.20
C ASP A 29 6.35 6.30 20.13
N ASP A 30 5.51 5.34 19.76
CA ASP A 30 5.82 3.90 19.84
C ASP A 30 6.50 3.35 18.59
N GLY A 31 6.92 4.19 17.66
CA GLY A 31 7.64 3.71 16.48
C GLY A 31 7.67 4.62 15.27
N LEU A 32 8.12 4.05 14.15
CA LEU A 32 8.20 4.76 12.88
C LEU A 32 6.81 5.03 12.30
N ALA A 33 6.57 6.28 11.97
CA ALA A 33 5.33 6.67 11.32
C ALA A 33 5.24 6.05 9.92
N TYR A 34 4.06 5.54 9.57
CA TYR A 34 3.79 5.06 8.21
C TYR A 34 3.62 6.25 7.26
N GLU A 35 4.27 6.14 6.09
CA GLU A 35 4.14 7.10 5.01
C GLU A 35 3.04 6.68 4.02
N ASP A 36 2.60 7.61 3.15
CA ASP A 36 1.67 7.31 2.08
C ASP A 36 2.30 6.40 1.02
N ILE A 37 1.53 5.43 0.51
CA ILE A 37 2.01 4.55 -0.56
C ILE A 37 2.09 5.34 -1.86
N ARG A 38 3.23 5.23 -2.54
CA ARG A 38 3.50 5.83 -3.84
C ARG A 38 3.85 4.74 -4.84
N ASN A 39 2.82 4.15 -5.43
CA ASN A 39 3.01 3.11 -6.44
C ASN A 39 3.79 3.65 -7.64
N ASN A 40 4.79 2.89 -8.09
CA ASN A 40 5.51 3.16 -9.31
C ASN A 40 4.65 2.77 -10.52
N GLN A 41 4.35 3.71 -11.39
CA GLN A 41 3.37 3.54 -12.47
C GLN A 41 3.79 2.51 -13.51
N SER A 42 5.06 2.52 -13.92
CA SER A 42 5.58 1.54 -14.89
C SER A 42 5.57 0.13 -14.34
N LEU A 43 5.91 -0.03 -13.05
CA LEU A 43 5.87 -1.32 -12.36
C LEU A 43 4.43 -1.80 -12.17
N GLU A 44 3.51 -0.92 -11.83
CA GLU A 44 2.09 -1.22 -11.72
C GLU A 44 1.51 -1.70 -13.07
N SER A 45 1.82 -1.00 -14.15
CA SER A 45 1.39 -1.39 -15.52
C SER A 45 1.94 -2.76 -15.93
N ALA A 46 3.17 -3.09 -15.56
CA ALA A 46 3.75 -4.41 -15.84
C ALA A 46 3.01 -5.51 -15.05
N LEU A 47 2.74 -5.28 -13.77
CA LEU A 47 2.00 -6.23 -12.93
C LEU A 47 0.56 -6.43 -13.43
N GLU A 48 -0.14 -5.38 -13.84
CA GLU A 48 -1.50 -5.45 -14.42
C GLU A 48 -1.54 -6.30 -15.68
N LYS A 49 -0.54 -6.17 -16.59
CA LYS A 49 -0.42 -7.03 -17.76
C LYS A 49 -0.28 -8.50 -17.38
N ASN A 50 0.50 -8.78 -16.35
CA ASN A 50 0.74 -10.14 -15.89
C ASN A 50 -0.51 -10.74 -15.22
N PHE A 51 -1.26 -9.97 -14.44
CA PHE A 51 -2.57 -10.40 -13.94
C PHE A 51 -3.54 -10.70 -15.09
N THR A 52 -3.61 -9.83 -16.09
CA THR A 52 -4.46 -10.04 -17.27
C THR A 52 -4.05 -11.29 -18.05
N ALA A 53 -2.75 -11.55 -18.21
CA ALA A 53 -2.24 -12.77 -18.86
C ALA A 53 -2.59 -14.04 -18.09
N LEU A 54 -2.78 -13.96 -16.77
CA LEU A 54 -3.26 -15.06 -15.92
C LEU A 54 -4.80 -15.20 -15.90
N GLY A 55 -5.52 -14.37 -16.66
CA GLY A 55 -6.97 -14.40 -16.80
C GLY A 55 -7.72 -13.62 -15.70
N GLU A 56 -7.01 -12.81 -14.93
CA GLU A 56 -7.63 -12.00 -13.90
C GLU A 56 -8.15 -10.67 -14.46
N ILE A 57 -9.25 -10.17 -13.87
CA ILE A 57 -9.82 -8.86 -14.21
C ILE A 57 -9.20 -7.80 -13.33
N VAL A 58 -8.36 -6.97 -13.91
CA VAL A 58 -7.77 -5.82 -13.20
C VAL A 58 -8.77 -4.68 -13.14
N LYS A 59 -8.97 -4.14 -11.97
CA LYS A 59 -9.83 -2.97 -11.73
C LYS A 59 -9.04 -1.89 -10.98
N PRO A 60 -9.24 -0.61 -11.30
CA PRO A 60 -8.71 0.48 -10.50
C PRO A 60 -9.20 0.34 -9.05
N ARG A 61 -8.33 0.65 -8.09
CA ARG A 61 -8.73 0.66 -6.68
C ARG A 61 -9.83 1.68 -6.46
N GLU A 62 -10.97 1.24 -6.00
CA GLU A 62 -12.06 2.14 -5.62
C GLU A 62 -11.67 2.97 -4.39
N LYS A 63 -11.79 4.29 -4.49
CA LYS A 63 -11.47 5.23 -3.39
C LYS A 63 -12.29 5.01 -2.13
N ALA A 64 -13.41 4.31 -2.23
CA ALA A 64 -14.32 4.02 -1.13
C ALA A 64 -13.93 2.80 -0.29
N LEU A 65 -13.05 1.94 -0.77
CA LEU A 65 -12.53 0.83 0.03
C LEU A 65 -11.53 1.40 1.04
N GLY A 66 -11.84 1.27 2.31
CA GLY A 66 -11.13 1.85 3.43
C GLY A 66 -9.60 1.83 3.27
N ILE A 67 -8.97 2.95 3.62
CA ILE A 67 -7.53 3.10 3.54
C ILE A 67 -6.95 2.48 4.81
N GLY A 68 -6.29 1.34 4.67
CA GLY A 68 -5.49 0.74 5.74
C GLY A 68 -4.12 1.44 5.85
N CYS A 69 -3.44 1.21 6.97
CA CYS A 69 -2.04 1.60 7.15
C CYS A 69 -1.13 0.41 6.84
N THR A 70 0.03 0.67 6.26
CA THR A 70 1.06 -0.32 5.96
C THR A 70 2.41 0.37 5.86
N ASP A 71 3.47 -0.33 6.20
CA ASP A 71 4.86 0.08 6.05
C ASP A 71 5.34 0.12 4.60
N MET A 72 4.55 -0.41 3.65
CA MET A 72 4.86 -0.28 2.21
C MET A 72 4.96 1.18 1.76
N GLY A 73 4.29 2.13 2.44
CA GLY A 73 4.51 3.55 2.22
C GLY A 73 5.98 3.92 2.39
N ASN A 74 6.58 3.52 3.51
CA ASN A 74 7.99 3.79 3.80
C ASN A 74 8.92 3.16 2.74
N VAL A 75 8.62 1.94 2.29
CA VAL A 75 9.38 1.26 1.22
C VAL A 75 9.29 2.02 -0.10
N THR A 76 8.08 2.43 -0.51
CA THR A 76 7.88 3.12 -1.80
C THR A 76 8.46 4.55 -1.84
N HIS A 77 8.84 5.11 -0.70
CA HIS A 77 9.58 6.36 -0.63
C HIS A 77 11.08 6.17 -0.85
N GLU A 78 11.63 5.00 -0.59
CA GLU A 78 13.07 4.74 -0.67
C GLU A 78 13.48 4.01 -1.95
N ILE A 79 12.62 3.13 -2.47
CA ILE A 79 12.86 2.37 -3.69
C ILE A 79 11.61 2.34 -4.57
N PRO A 80 11.75 2.13 -5.90
CA PRO A 80 10.60 1.86 -6.76
C PRO A 80 9.83 0.64 -6.25
N GLY A 81 8.56 0.82 -5.94
CA GLY A 81 7.73 -0.25 -5.38
C GLY A 81 6.24 -0.04 -5.68
N LEU A 82 5.47 -1.04 -5.40
CA LEU A 82 4.01 -0.97 -5.48
C LEU A 82 3.38 -1.92 -4.47
N GLN A 83 2.14 -1.62 -4.10
CA GLN A 83 1.27 -2.56 -3.40
C GLN A 83 -0.01 -2.73 -4.20
N SER A 84 -0.29 -3.97 -4.61
CA SER A 84 -1.54 -4.38 -5.24
C SER A 84 -2.37 -5.24 -4.29
N TYR A 85 -3.62 -5.44 -4.65
CA TYR A 85 -4.55 -6.29 -3.91
C TYR A 85 -5.15 -7.33 -4.84
N VAL A 86 -5.31 -8.54 -4.35
CA VAL A 86 -5.99 -9.63 -5.08
C VAL A 86 -7.26 -9.98 -4.31
N LEU A 87 -8.37 -10.05 -5.02
CA LEU A 87 -9.66 -10.38 -4.42
C LEU A 87 -9.71 -11.88 -4.09
N VAL A 88 -9.92 -12.21 -2.83
CA VAL A 88 -10.13 -13.62 -2.39
C VAL A 88 -11.56 -14.04 -2.66
N VAL A 89 -12.50 -13.36 -2.02
CA VAL A 89 -13.95 -13.52 -2.27
C VAL A 89 -14.64 -12.17 -2.17
N PRO A 90 -15.72 -11.93 -2.93
CA PRO A 90 -16.49 -10.69 -2.83
C PRO A 90 -17.04 -10.47 -1.42
N GLU A 91 -17.23 -9.19 -1.06
CA GLU A 91 -17.95 -8.73 0.13
C GLU A 91 -17.34 -9.09 1.49
N THR A 92 -16.16 -9.71 1.54
CA THR A 92 -15.44 -9.91 2.80
C THR A 92 -14.52 -8.71 3.11
N ARG A 93 -14.46 -8.38 4.39
CA ARG A 93 -13.56 -7.31 4.88
C ARG A 93 -12.34 -7.93 5.54
N GLY A 94 -11.17 -7.39 5.30
CA GLY A 94 -9.95 -7.73 6.04
C GLY A 94 -10.16 -7.62 7.57
N HIS A 95 -9.44 -8.41 8.33
CA HIS A 95 -9.49 -8.47 9.80
C HIS A 95 -10.82 -8.95 10.37
N THR A 96 -11.55 -9.81 9.65
CA THR A 96 -12.76 -10.47 10.12
C THR A 96 -12.61 -11.99 10.09
N LYS A 97 -13.47 -12.70 10.82
CA LYS A 97 -13.47 -14.18 10.83
C LYS A 97 -13.84 -14.74 9.45
N GLU A 98 -14.76 -14.09 8.76
CA GLU A 98 -15.18 -14.47 7.40
C GLU A 98 -14.03 -14.35 6.41
N PHE A 99 -13.17 -13.34 6.56
CA PHE A 99 -11.98 -13.19 5.72
C PHE A 99 -10.91 -14.24 6.05
N GLU A 100 -10.71 -14.56 7.33
CA GLU A 100 -9.84 -15.66 7.76
C GLU A 100 -10.28 -16.98 7.12
N ASP A 101 -11.56 -17.33 7.24
CA ASP A 101 -12.12 -18.56 6.67
C ASP A 101 -11.99 -18.57 5.12
N ALA A 102 -12.22 -17.43 4.46
CA ALA A 102 -12.01 -17.28 3.02
C ALA A 102 -10.55 -17.52 2.61
N CYS A 103 -9.56 -17.08 3.40
CA CYS A 103 -8.14 -17.32 3.11
C CYS A 103 -7.77 -18.81 3.14
N TYR A 104 -8.43 -19.62 3.95
CA TYR A 104 -8.23 -21.08 4.01
C TYR A 104 -9.02 -21.85 2.93
N SER A 105 -9.88 -21.18 2.19
CA SER A 105 -10.68 -21.81 1.13
C SER A 105 -9.86 -22.07 -0.14
N GLU A 106 -10.46 -22.82 -1.09
CA GLU A 106 -9.89 -23.02 -2.41
C GLU A 106 -9.66 -21.66 -3.14
N ALA A 107 -10.56 -20.70 -2.97
CA ALA A 107 -10.41 -19.36 -3.51
C ALA A 107 -9.16 -18.64 -2.92
N GLY A 108 -8.93 -18.77 -1.62
CA GLY A 108 -7.74 -18.24 -0.96
C GLY A 108 -6.45 -18.85 -1.52
N HIS A 109 -6.40 -20.17 -1.66
CA HIS A 109 -5.26 -20.87 -2.25
C HIS A 109 -5.01 -20.46 -3.71
N LYS A 110 -6.09 -20.32 -4.51
CA LYS A 110 -6.00 -19.80 -5.88
C LYS A 110 -5.41 -18.38 -5.90
N THR A 111 -5.86 -17.50 -5.00
CA THR A 111 -5.38 -16.14 -4.90
C THR A 111 -3.88 -16.08 -4.63
N ILE A 112 -3.36 -16.91 -3.71
CA ILE A 112 -1.91 -17.02 -3.44
C ILE A 112 -1.16 -17.44 -4.71
N ALA A 113 -1.65 -18.45 -5.42
CA ALA A 113 -1.00 -18.94 -6.63
C ALA A 113 -0.97 -17.88 -7.75
N VAL A 114 -2.08 -17.16 -7.95
CA VAL A 114 -2.18 -16.07 -8.93
C VAL A 114 -1.25 -14.92 -8.58
N GLY A 115 -1.31 -14.43 -7.34
CA GLY A 115 -0.46 -13.34 -6.88
C GLY A 115 1.03 -13.67 -7.00
N SER A 116 1.44 -14.87 -6.56
CA SER A 116 2.82 -15.33 -6.66
C SER A 116 3.32 -15.41 -8.11
N LYS A 117 2.48 -15.93 -9.02
CA LYS A 117 2.82 -15.99 -10.46
C LYS A 117 2.96 -14.60 -11.07
N ALA A 118 2.00 -13.70 -10.81
CA ALA A 118 2.04 -12.34 -11.33
C ALA A 118 3.31 -11.59 -10.87
N MET A 119 3.65 -11.71 -9.57
CA MET A 119 4.89 -11.13 -9.03
C MET A 119 6.14 -11.72 -9.67
N ALA A 120 6.22 -13.05 -9.83
CA ALA A 120 7.36 -13.70 -10.46
C ALA A 120 7.52 -13.31 -11.94
N MET A 121 6.42 -13.24 -12.69
CA MET A 121 6.42 -12.77 -14.08
C MET A 121 6.91 -11.33 -14.17
N THR A 122 6.41 -10.46 -13.29
CA THR A 122 6.83 -9.05 -13.25
C THR A 122 8.32 -8.91 -12.89
N ALA A 123 8.83 -9.72 -11.99
CA ALA A 123 10.26 -9.75 -11.68
C ALA A 123 11.09 -10.16 -12.90
N VAL A 124 10.65 -11.17 -13.64
CA VAL A 124 11.32 -11.58 -14.90
C VAL A 124 11.28 -10.44 -15.92
N ASP A 125 10.12 -9.78 -16.11
CA ASP A 125 10.00 -8.64 -17.04
C ASP A 125 10.99 -7.52 -16.68
N VAL A 126 11.11 -7.16 -15.41
CA VAL A 126 12.06 -6.13 -14.95
C VAL A 126 13.51 -6.54 -15.17
N LEU A 127 13.85 -7.82 -14.95
CA LEU A 127 15.22 -8.32 -15.09
C LEU A 127 15.63 -8.49 -16.57
N THR A 128 14.69 -8.73 -17.47
CA THR A 128 14.97 -9.04 -18.88
C THR A 128 14.65 -7.90 -19.85
N ASN A 129 13.97 -6.84 -19.38
CA ASN A 129 13.60 -5.70 -20.20
C ASN A 129 14.26 -4.40 -19.68
N PRO A 130 15.40 -3.98 -20.27
CA PRO A 130 16.08 -2.74 -19.87
C PRO A 130 15.23 -1.47 -20.00
N GLU A 131 14.34 -1.41 -21.00
CA GLU A 131 13.47 -0.25 -21.22
C GLU A 131 12.45 -0.12 -20.08
N LEU A 132 11.88 -1.22 -19.62
CA LEU A 132 11.00 -1.24 -18.46
C LEU A 132 11.74 -0.79 -17.19
N LEU A 133 12.96 -1.30 -16.99
CA LEU A 133 13.77 -0.91 -15.83
C LEU A 133 14.08 0.60 -15.83
N GLU A 134 14.42 1.18 -16.97
CA GLU A 134 14.65 2.62 -17.09
C GLU A 134 13.36 3.44 -16.87
N ALA A 135 12.21 2.97 -17.37
CA ALA A 135 10.93 3.61 -17.11
C ALA A 135 10.59 3.61 -15.61
N ILE A 136 10.80 2.50 -14.92
CA ILE A 136 10.62 2.37 -13.46
C ILE A 136 11.51 3.36 -12.70
N ARG A 137 12.77 3.47 -13.06
CA ARG A 137 13.72 4.42 -12.45
C ARG A 137 13.32 5.87 -12.69
N LYS A 138 12.86 6.18 -13.90
CA LYS A 138 12.39 7.51 -14.27
C LYS A 138 11.16 7.91 -13.45
N ASP A 139 10.14 7.04 -13.40
CA ASP A 139 8.94 7.30 -12.60
C ASP A 139 9.26 7.54 -11.12
N PHE A 140 10.19 6.78 -10.58
CA PHE A 140 10.61 6.95 -9.19
C PHE A 140 11.31 8.30 -8.96
N LYS A 141 12.21 8.69 -9.88
CA LYS A 141 12.87 9.99 -9.82
C LYS A 141 11.87 11.15 -9.90
N GLU A 142 10.95 11.12 -10.85
CA GLU A 142 9.91 12.13 -11.02
C GLU A 142 8.99 12.21 -9.78
N MET A 143 8.70 11.07 -9.16
CA MET A 143 7.96 11.02 -7.90
C MET A 143 8.73 11.71 -6.77
N LYS A 144 10.02 11.42 -6.60
CA LYS A 144 10.87 12.08 -5.60
C LYS A 144 10.89 13.60 -5.80
N GLU A 145 11.16 14.08 -7.01
CA GLU A 145 11.19 15.51 -7.36
C GLU A 145 9.87 16.25 -7.10
N LYS A 146 8.75 15.55 -7.22
CA LYS A 146 7.41 16.14 -7.00
C LYS A 146 7.07 16.33 -5.53
N TYR A 147 7.58 15.50 -4.64
CA TYR A 147 7.13 15.41 -3.25
C TYR A 147 8.20 15.77 -2.20
N GLU A 148 9.44 15.92 -2.59
CA GLU A 148 10.55 16.48 -1.79
C GLU A 148 10.71 17.99 -2.01
#